data_3c67b84e5c0ce41d7bb3079c751a3c1f
#
_entry.id   3c67b84e5c0ce41d7bb3079c751a3c1f
#
_cell.length_a   1.000
_cell.length_b   1.000
_cell.length_c   1.000
_cell.angle_alpha   90.00
_cell.angle_beta   90.00
_cell.angle_gamma   90.00
#
_symmetry.space_group_name_H-M   'P 1'
#
loop_
_entity.id
_entity.type
_entity.pdbx_description
1 polymer ?
#
loop_
_entity_poly.entity_id
_entity_poly.type
_entity_poly.pdbx_seq_one_letter_code
_entity_poly.pdbx_strand_id
1 'polypeptide(L)'
;SSAASDVYKRQGEEVNTTAFLGVTDGKCGRGIGWIQPTSHFFNDIWSKGSENDIRNSEYNIIRDVRIDNPESPAFGQWLVKDGYYKQLDSIRQWYPLMTKISRVNNFPEEFYQKDANGNPLMTPFGEHLVINSANGSYKDVYLFRLAETYLLRAEAYVNKGDQAKAAADVNTVRSRANADPAQPAEVNIDYILDERLRELYCEELRMLTLCRMGKLADRNRRYNPRTGMSIEDYHNLWPIPYSEIERNVYATIEQNPGY
;
A
#
# COMPACT_ATOMS: atom_id res chain seq x y z
N SER A 1 -12.22 -20.93 5.86
CA SER A 1 -10.81 -21.11 6.21
C SER A 1 -10.12 -19.79 6.11
N SER A 2 -9.44 -19.34 7.16
CA SER A 2 -8.69 -18.10 7.14
C SER A 2 -7.51 -18.23 6.17
N ALA A 3 -7.25 -17.21 5.36
CA ALA A 3 -6.12 -17.21 4.43
C ALA A 3 -4.79 -17.47 5.15
N ALA A 4 -4.68 -17.05 6.41
CA ALA A 4 -3.55 -17.38 7.28
C ALA A 4 -3.38 -18.90 7.45
N SER A 5 -4.45 -19.65 7.74
CA SER A 5 -4.36 -21.10 7.94
C SER A 5 -3.94 -21.85 6.67
N ASP A 6 -4.26 -21.32 5.48
CA ASP A 6 -3.91 -21.97 4.21
C ASP A 6 -2.44 -21.75 3.82
N VAL A 7 -1.83 -20.63 4.25
CA VAL A 7 -0.39 -20.38 4.08
C VAL A 7 0.43 -21.37 4.91
N TYR A 8 0.00 -21.62 6.13
CA TYR A 8 0.73 -22.51 7.04
C TYR A 8 0.64 -23.97 6.64
N LYS A 9 -0.44 -24.39 6.00
CA LYS A 9 -0.62 -25.76 5.49
C LYS A 9 0.25 -26.07 4.28
N ARG A 10 0.77 -25.07 3.57
CA ARG A 10 1.56 -25.26 2.35
C ARG A 10 3.08 -25.21 2.55
N GLN A 11 3.52 -24.83 3.73
CA GLN A 11 4.94 -24.64 4.00
C GLN A 11 5.53 -25.80 4.79
N GLY A 12 5.58 -26.97 4.20
CA GLY A 12 6.40 -28.07 4.69
C GLY A 12 6.40 -28.31 6.21
N GLU A 13 6.60 -29.48 6.60
CA GLU A 13 6.39 -30.12 7.89
C GLU A 13 6.96 -29.44 9.16
N GLU A 14 7.69 -28.31 9.03
CA GLU A 14 8.39 -27.68 10.17
C GLU A 14 7.72 -26.46 10.78
N VAL A 15 6.86 -25.74 10.05
CA VAL A 15 6.02 -24.68 10.63
C VAL A 15 4.57 -25.14 10.62
N ASN A 16 4.29 -26.07 11.47
CA ASN A 16 3.01 -26.71 11.63
C ASN A 16 1.92 -25.66 11.93
N THR A 17 0.73 -25.94 11.48
CA THR A 17 -0.56 -25.22 11.47
C THR A 17 -0.93 -24.34 12.70
N THR A 18 -0.03 -24.16 13.64
CA THR A 18 -0.19 -23.50 14.92
C THR A 18 0.75 -22.31 15.14
N ALA A 19 1.39 -21.78 14.11
CA ALA A 19 2.29 -20.63 14.30
C ALA A 19 1.57 -19.38 14.83
N PHE A 20 0.29 -19.24 14.50
CA PHE A 20 -0.51 -18.07 14.88
C PHE A 20 -1.83 -18.47 15.51
N LEU A 21 -2.24 -17.71 16.54
CA LEU A 21 -3.52 -17.92 17.24
C LEU A 21 -4.73 -17.63 16.34
N GLY A 22 -4.57 -16.74 15.36
CA GLY A 22 -5.66 -16.39 14.44
C GLY A 22 -5.43 -15.08 13.70
N VAL A 23 -6.53 -14.53 13.20
CA VAL A 23 -6.56 -13.21 12.57
C VAL A 23 -6.51 -12.16 13.67
N THR A 24 -5.67 -11.14 13.51
CA THR A 24 -5.52 -10.06 14.50
C THR A 24 -5.68 -8.70 13.86
N ASP A 25 -6.02 -7.71 14.66
CA ASP A 25 -6.06 -6.31 14.23
C ASP A 25 -4.65 -5.77 13.93
N GLY A 26 -3.63 -6.20 14.66
CA GLY A 26 -2.23 -5.85 14.41
C GLY A 26 -1.71 -6.31 13.05
N LYS A 27 -2.24 -7.42 12.53
CA LYS A 27 -1.98 -7.93 11.17
C LYS A 27 -3.01 -7.43 10.13
N CYS A 28 -3.70 -6.33 10.43
CA CYS A 28 -4.69 -5.68 9.55
C CYS A 28 -5.88 -6.59 9.16
N GLY A 29 -6.28 -7.50 10.03
CA GLY A 29 -7.43 -8.37 9.82
C GLY A 29 -7.16 -9.50 8.83
N ARG A 30 -8.15 -9.86 8.02
CA ARG A 30 -8.08 -10.99 7.10
C ARG A 30 -7.15 -10.72 5.91
N GLY A 31 -6.07 -11.48 5.82
CA GLY A 31 -5.09 -11.40 4.72
C GLY A 31 -5.59 -12.06 3.42
N ILE A 32 -6.25 -11.30 2.54
CA ILE A 32 -6.72 -11.82 1.24
C ILE A 32 -5.64 -11.70 0.16
N GLY A 33 -4.83 -10.64 0.21
CA GLY A 33 -3.69 -10.44 -0.68
C GLY A 33 -4.02 -10.30 -2.17
N TRP A 34 -5.14 -9.66 -2.51
CA TRP A 34 -5.49 -9.42 -3.91
C TRP A 34 -4.63 -8.33 -4.55
N ILE A 35 -4.11 -7.41 -3.75
CA ILE A 35 -3.27 -6.31 -4.20
C ILE A 35 -1.88 -6.51 -3.62
N GLN A 36 -0.88 -6.57 -4.50
CA GLN A 36 0.53 -6.61 -4.13
C GLN A 36 1.18 -5.29 -4.54
N PRO A 37 1.74 -4.53 -3.62
CA PRO A 37 2.60 -3.41 -3.97
C PRO A 37 3.85 -3.87 -4.73
N THR A 38 4.36 -3.01 -5.61
CA THR A 38 5.56 -3.33 -6.39
C THR A 38 6.83 -3.19 -5.55
N SER A 39 7.94 -3.83 -5.99
CA SER A 39 9.26 -3.64 -5.38
C SER A 39 9.68 -2.17 -5.37
N HIS A 40 9.30 -1.41 -6.38
CA HIS A 40 9.53 0.03 -6.41
C HIS A 40 8.94 0.74 -5.17
N PHE A 41 7.73 0.37 -4.75
CA PHE A 41 7.13 0.92 -3.54
C PHE A 41 7.82 0.44 -2.26
N PHE A 42 8.18 -0.83 -2.15
CA PHE A 42 8.74 -1.35 -0.89
C PHE A 42 10.21 -1.05 -0.68
N ASN A 43 10.97 -0.93 -1.77
CA ASN A 43 12.42 -0.84 -1.73
C ASN A 43 12.94 0.46 -2.34
N ASP A 44 12.63 0.73 -3.62
CA ASP A 44 13.36 1.72 -4.39
C ASP A 44 13.09 3.15 -3.93
N ILE A 45 11.82 3.51 -3.68
CA ILE A 45 11.48 4.88 -3.27
C ILE A 45 12.05 5.26 -1.90
N TRP A 46 12.31 4.27 -1.03
CA TRP A 46 12.86 4.49 0.30
C TRP A 46 14.39 4.49 0.33
N SER A 47 15.04 3.86 -0.63
CA SER A 47 16.51 3.83 -0.75
C SER A 47 17.13 5.20 -1.04
N LYS A 48 16.36 6.11 -1.61
CA LYS A 48 16.74 7.50 -1.93
C LYS A 48 16.18 8.50 -0.93
N GLY A 49 15.62 8.03 0.16
CA GLY A 49 15.03 8.86 1.20
C GLY A 49 15.94 8.95 2.41
N SER A 50 15.46 9.66 3.40
CA SER A 50 16.06 9.71 4.72
C SER A 50 15.79 8.40 5.47
N GLU A 51 16.76 7.88 6.18
CA GLU A 51 16.58 6.77 7.13
C GLU A 51 15.58 7.11 8.23
N ASN A 52 15.39 8.40 8.49
CA ASN A 52 14.47 8.92 9.49
C ASN A 52 13.05 9.20 8.97
N ASP A 53 12.75 8.89 7.71
CA ASP A 53 11.42 9.10 7.15
C ASP A 53 10.39 8.21 7.87
N ILE A 54 9.56 8.83 8.70
CA ILE A 54 8.57 8.12 9.53
C ILE A 54 7.53 7.35 8.70
N ARG A 55 7.35 7.70 7.44
CA ARG A 55 6.43 7.01 6.52
C ARG A 55 6.92 5.60 6.16
N ASN A 56 8.24 5.36 6.25
CA ASN A 56 8.87 4.05 6.05
C ASN A 56 9.05 3.25 7.36
N SER A 57 8.55 3.76 8.47
CA SER A 57 8.66 3.08 9.76
C SER A 57 7.82 1.80 9.81
N GLU A 58 8.16 0.91 10.74
CA GLU A 58 7.38 -0.31 11.03
C GLU A 58 5.94 -0.01 11.48
N TYR A 59 5.67 1.20 11.96
CA TYR A 59 4.30 1.66 12.27
C TYR A 59 3.43 1.89 11.03
N ASN A 60 4.03 2.11 9.88
CA ASN A 60 3.33 2.39 8.63
C ASN A 60 3.43 1.24 7.62
N ILE A 61 4.52 0.48 7.65
CA ILE A 61 4.75 -0.66 6.76
C ILE A 61 5.31 -1.81 7.58
N ILE A 62 4.49 -2.80 7.89
CA ILE A 62 4.92 -4.02 8.59
C ILE A 62 5.53 -4.95 7.55
N ARG A 63 6.83 -5.21 7.68
CA ARG A 63 7.60 -6.09 6.78
C ARG A 63 7.91 -7.45 7.36
N ASP A 64 7.58 -7.67 8.63
CA ASP A 64 7.76 -8.95 9.32
C ASP A 64 6.72 -9.10 10.42
N VAL A 65 6.42 -10.31 10.82
CA VAL A 65 5.45 -10.62 11.87
C VAL A 65 6.01 -11.64 12.86
N ARG A 66 5.61 -11.53 14.12
CA ARG A 66 5.99 -12.48 15.17
C ARG A 66 5.06 -13.68 15.18
N ILE A 67 5.62 -14.85 15.41
CA ILE A 67 4.87 -16.08 15.68
C ILE A 67 4.28 -15.97 17.07
N ASP A 68 2.95 -15.92 17.16
CA ASP A 68 2.22 -15.52 18.36
C ASP A 68 1.51 -16.67 19.10
N ASN A 69 1.54 -17.89 18.57
CA ASN A 69 0.96 -19.04 19.26
C ASN A 69 1.97 -19.63 20.27
N PRO A 70 1.65 -19.63 21.58
CA PRO A 70 2.53 -20.23 22.61
C PRO A 70 2.81 -21.72 22.42
N GLU A 71 1.94 -22.45 21.74
CA GLU A 71 2.12 -23.87 21.46
C GLU A 71 3.09 -24.14 20.28
N SER A 72 3.46 -23.08 19.55
CA SER A 72 4.41 -23.20 18.45
C SER A 72 5.83 -23.38 18.97
N PRO A 73 6.62 -24.31 18.43
CA PRO A 73 8.06 -24.43 18.74
C PRO A 73 8.86 -23.16 18.44
N ALA A 74 8.33 -22.32 17.53
CA ALA A 74 8.92 -21.06 17.11
C ALA A 74 8.29 -19.83 17.79
N PHE A 75 7.56 -20.02 18.87
CA PHE A 75 6.90 -18.92 19.60
C PHE A 75 7.85 -17.75 19.86
N GLY A 76 7.40 -16.55 19.57
CA GLY A 76 8.13 -15.31 19.80
C GLY A 76 9.17 -14.96 18.73
N GLN A 77 9.47 -15.86 17.81
CA GLN A 77 10.40 -15.60 16.72
C GLN A 77 9.72 -14.83 15.58
N TRP A 78 10.54 -14.15 14.78
CA TRP A 78 10.08 -13.40 13.61
C TRP A 78 10.05 -14.29 12.38
N LEU A 79 9.04 -14.16 11.56
CA LEU A 79 8.82 -15.02 10.39
C LEU A 79 9.95 -14.91 9.36
N VAL A 80 10.44 -13.71 9.06
CA VAL A 80 11.50 -13.46 8.08
C VAL A 80 12.86 -13.35 8.75
N LYS A 81 13.00 -12.51 9.77
CA LYS A 81 14.28 -12.21 10.43
C LYS A 81 14.95 -13.45 11.02
N ASP A 82 14.17 -14.38 11.56
CA ASP A 82 14.66 -15.61 12.14
C ASP A 82 14.66 -16.80 11.16
N GLY A 83 14.41 -16.52 9.87
CA GLY A 83 14.69 -17.47 8.78
C GLY A 83 13.58 -18.47 8.46
N TYR A 84 12.39 -18.35 9.07
CA TYR A 84 11.25 -19.22 8.74
C TYR A 84 10.70 -18.92 7.34
N TYR A 85 10.91 -17.72 6.87
CA TYR A 85 10.53 -17.28 5.55
C TYR A 85 11.61 -16.41 4.91
N LYS A 86 11.87 -16.59 3.62
CA LYS A 86 12.94 -15.83 2.95
C LYS A 86 12.55 -14.39 2.68
N GLN A 87 11.27 -14.15 2.35
CA GLN A 87 10.73 -12.81 2.18
C GLN A 87 9.20 -12.84 2.11
N LEU A 88 8.53 -11.84 2.69
CA LEU A 88 7.08 -11.77 2.76
C LEU A 88 6.41 -11.46 1.42
N ASP A 89 7.12 -10.87 0.46
CA ASP A 89 6.59 -10.48 -0.85
C ASP A 89 6.36 -11.65 -1.80
N SER A 90 6.80 -12.85 -1.46
CA SER A 90 6.64 -14.04 -2.29
C SER A 90 5.33 -14.77 -2.09
N ILE A 91 4.58 -14.49 -1.03
CA ILE A 91 3.31 -15.15 -0.74
C ILE A 91 2.18 -14.13 -0.70
N ARG A 92 1.11 -14.46 -1.39
CA ARG A 92 -0.10 -13.65 -1.51
C ARG A 92 -0.65 -13.14 -0.17
N GLN A 93 -0.61 -13.95 0.88
CA GLN A 93 -1.20 -13.62 2.17
C GLN A 93 -0.27 -12.82 3.09
N TRP A 94 1.00 -12.74 2.73
CA TRP A 94 2.06 -12.16 3.57
C TRP A 94 2.86 -11.08 2.84
N TYR A 95 2.22 -10.36 1.93
CA TYR A 95 2.82 -9.12 1.45
C TYR A 95 3.00 -8.16 2.61
N PRO A 96 4.05 -7.31 2.59
CA PRO A 96 4.19 -6.28 3.59
C PRO A 96 2.88 -5.51 3.78
N LEU A 97 2.48 -5.30 5.04
CA LEU A 97 1.19 -4.75 5.39
C LEU A 97 1.30 -3.23 5.53
N MET A 98 0.43 -2.51 4.87
CA MET A 98 0.35 -1.05 4.97
C MET A 98 -0.69 -0.68 6.03
N THR A 99 -0.23 -0.17 7.17
CA THR A 99 -1.08 0.13 8.33
C THR A 99 -1.66 1.54 8.32
N LYS A 100 -1.37 2.33 7.31
CA LYS A 100 -1.85 3.70 7.18
C LYS A 100 -3.38 3.79 7.22
N ILE A 101 -4.06 2.82 6.62
CA ILE A 101 -5.53 2.77 6.56
C ILE A 101 -6.12 1.91 7.68
N SER A 102 -5.43 0.83 8.07
CA SER A 102 -5.90 -0.09 9.10
C SER A 102 -4.89 -0.17 10.23
N ARG A 103 -5.32 0.00 11.46
CA ARG A 103 -4.48 -0.04 12.66
C ARG A 103 -5.13 -0.90 13.74
N VAL A 104 -4.31 -1.27 14.72
CA VAL A 104 -4.77 -1.83 16.00
C VAL A 104 -5.91 -0.97 16.55
N ASN A 105 -6.96 -1.61 17.04
CA ASN A 105 -8.17 -1.00 17.61
C ASN A 105 -9.09 -0.24 16.60
N ASN A 106 -8.95 -0.45 15.31
CA ASN A 106 -9.77 0.22 14.30
C ASN A 106 -10.86 -0.66 13.67
N PHE A 107 -11.04 -1.88 14.16
CA PHE A 107 -12.13 -2.73 13.71
C PHE A 107 -13.42 -2.43 14.50
N PRO A 108 -14.60 -2.68 13.90
CA PRO A 108 -15.87 -2.67 14.61
C PRO A 108 -15.85 -3.59 15.83
N GLU A 109 -16.53 -3.20 16.90
CA GLU A 109 -16.51 -3.94 18.16
C GLU A 109 -17.00 -5.39 18.00
N GLU A 110 -17.96 -5.62 17.12
CA GLU A 110 -18.50 -6.93 16.79
C GLU A 110 -17.50 -7.89 16.12
N PHE A 111 -16.38 -7.37 15.62
CA PHE A 111 -15.34 -8.20 15.00
C PHE A 111 -14.30 -8.71 16.00
N TYR A 112 -14.23 -8.13 17.20
CA TYR A 112 -13.32 -8.62 18.22
C TYR A 112 -13.85 -9.90 18.87
N GLN A 113 -12.98 -10.92 18.97
CA GLN A 113 -13.27 -12.11 19.75
C GLN A 113 -13.22 -11.76 21.24
N LYS A 114 -14.18 -12.27 22.01
CA LYS A 114 -14.31 -11.96 23.45
C LYS A 114 -14.32 -13.24 24.27
N ASP A 115 -13.82 -13.13 25.49
CA ASP A 115 -13.93 -14.16 26.51
C ASP A 115 -15.36 -14.26 27.08
N ALA A 116 -15.58 -15.18 28.00
CA ALA A 116 -16.89 -15.37 28.65
C ALA A 116 -17.34 -14.15 29.49
N ASN A 117 -16.44 -13.24 29.83
CA ASN A 117 -16.71 -12.02 30.57
C ASN A 117 -16.91 -10.80 29.65
N GLY A 118 -16.79 -10.98 28.33
CA GLY A 118 -16.93 -9.92 27.33
C GLY A 118 -15.65 -9.13 27.07
N ASN A 119 -14.49 -9.54 27.59
CA ASN A 119 -13.22 -8.88 27.34
C ASN A 119 -12.62 -9.33 25.99
N PRO A 120 -12.02 -8.43 25.20
CA PRO A 120 -11.34 -8.82 23.97
C PRO A 120 -10.22 -9.83 24.23
N LEU A 121 -10.17 -10.88 23.42
CA LEU A 121 -9.07 -11.84 23.43
C LEU A 121 -7.84 -11.23 22.76
N MET A 122 -6.67 -11.44 23.35
CA MET A 122 -5.41 -10.86 22.88
C MET A 122 -4.36 -11.94 22.65
N THR A 123 -3.46 -11.68 21.70
CA THR A 123 -2.22 -12.44 21.57
C THR A 123 -1.26 -12.09 22.72
N PRO A 124 -0.24 -12.91 23.00
CA PRO A 124 0.81 -12.58 23.98
C PRO A 124 1.58 -11.29 23.66
N PHE A 125 1.47 -10.78 22.44
CA PHE A 125 2.12 -9.53 22.00
C PHE A 125 1.19 -8.32 21.96
N GLY A 126 -0.03 -8.46 22.51
CA GLY A 126 -0.95 -7.33 22.69
C GLY A 126 -1.80 -6.98 21.46
N GLU A 127 -1.85 -7.85 20.45
CA GLU A 127 -2.79 -7.70 19.32
C GLU A 127 -4.13 -8.35 19.68
N HIS A 128 -5.24 -7.71 19.31
CA HIS A 128 -6.57 -8.29 19.54
C HIS A 128 -6.90 -9.33 18.49
N LEU A 129 -7.43 -10.46 18.93
CA LEU A 129 -7.99 -11.47 18.04
C LEU A 129 -9.31 -10.96 17.45
N VAL A 130 -9.45 -11.09 16.14
CA VAL A 130 -10.68 -10.76 15.42
C VAL A 130 -11.25 -12.00 14.74
N ILE A 131 -12.54 -11.97 14.42
CA ILE A 131 -13.20 -13.07 13.72
C ILE A 131 -12.63 -13.23 12.31
N ASN A 132 -12.67 -14.45 11.77
CA ASN A 132 -12.13 -14.76 10.44
C ASN A 132 -12.80 -14.01 9.29
N SER A 133 -13.98 -13.45 9.51
CA SER A 133 -14.72 -12.63 8.55
C SER A 133 -14.41 -11.13 8.63
N ALA A 134 -13.58 -10.69 9.58
CA ALA A 134 -13.19 -9.29 9.70
C ALA A 134 -12.45 -8.84 8.43
N ASN A 135 -13.15 -8.12 7.58
CA ASN A 135 -12.74 -7.78 6.21
C ASN A 135 -12.66 -6.27 5.94
N GLY A 136 -12.85 -5.45 6.95
CA GLY A 136 -12.80 -3.99 6.82
C GLY A 136 -12.74 -3.28 8.16
N SER A 137 -12.18 -2.10 8.15
CA SER A 137 -12.21 -1.14 9.26
C SER A 137 -13.14 0.01 8.89
N TYR A 138 -13.75 0.65 9.90
CA TYR A 138 -14.62 1.83 9.70
C TYR A 138 -13.83 3.12 9.83
N LYS A 139 -12.60 3.11 9.37
CA LYS A 139 -11.78 4.32 9.39
C LYS A 139 -12.19 5.26 8.27
N ASP A 140 -12.31 6.54 8.60
CA ASP A 140 -12.50 7.60 7.61
C ASP A 140 -11.32 7.64 6.64
N VAL A 141 -11.61 7.82 5.37
CA VAL A 141 -10.63 7.95 4.29
C VAL A 141 -10.64 9.38 3.78
N TYR A 142 -9.46 9.97 3.62
CA TYR A 142 -9.34 11.28 3.00
C TYR A 142 -9.74 11.22 1.52
N LEU A 143 -10.61 12.13 1.10
CA LEU A 143 -10.83 12.36 -0.33
C LEU A 143 -9.62 13.06 -0.94
N PHE A 144 -9.14 14.09 -0.29
CA PHE A 144 -7.86 14.78 -0.55
C PHE A 144 -7.44 15.58 0.68
N ARG A 145 -6.18 15.94 0.74
CA ARG A 145 -5.61 16.71 1.86
C ARG A 145 -4.51 17.66 1.39
N LEU A 146 -4.11 18.57 2.25
CA LEU A 146 -3.18 19.66 1.93
C LEU A 146 -1.85 19.17 1.32
N ALA A 147 -1.34 18.00 1.73
CA ALA A 147 -0.14 17.43 1.14
C ALA A 147 -0.29 17.18 -0.37
N GLU A 148 -1.45 16.73 -0.82
CA GLU A 148 -1.74 16.56 -2.25
C GLU A 148 -1.73 17.90 -2.98
N THR A 149 -2.29 18.95 -2.37
CA THR A 149 -2.29 20.31 -2.95
C THR A 149 -0.87 20.85 -3.13
N TYR A 150 0.03 20.64 -2.16
CA TYR A 150 1.45 20.98 -2.30
C TYR A 150 2.10 20.23 -3.46
N LEU A 151 1.86 18.91 -3.57
CA LEU A 151 2.46 18.10 -4.63
C LEU A 151 1.88 18.44 -6.03
N LEU A 152 0.60 18.81 -6.14
CA LEU A 152 0.01 19.36 -7.38
C LEU A 152 0.63 20.70 -7.76
N ARG A 153 0.89 21.57 -6.78
CA ARG A 153 1.54 22.86 -7.04
C ARG A 153 3.01 22.67 -7.42
N ALA A 154 3.71 21.74 -6.78
CA ALA A 154 5.06 21.37 -7.16
C ALA A 154 5.13 20.88 -8.62
N GLU A 155 4.18 20.04 -9.05
CA GLU A 155 4.04 19.61 -10.44
C GLU A 155 3.88 20.80 -11.39
N ALA A 156 3.00 21.75 -11.04
CA ALA A 156 2.80 22.96 -11.84
C ALA A 156 4.08 23.82 -11.94
N TYR A 157 4.87 23.91 -10.86
CA TYR A 157 6.16 24.62 -10.87
C TYR A 157 7.20 23.89 -11.75
N VAL A 158 7.29 22.56 -11.68
CA VAL A 158 8.20 21.79 -12.58
C VAL A 158 7.82 22.05 -14.04
N ASN A 159 6.54 22.02 -14.39
CA ASN A 159 6.06 22.27 -15.75
C ASN A 159 6.33 23.71 -16.24
N LYS A 160 6.51 24.67 -15.30
CA LYS A 160 6.90 26.05 -15.57
C LYS A 160 8.43 26.27 -15.56
N GLY A 161 9.23 25.23 -15.27
CA GLY A 161 10.67 25.34 -15.14
C GLY A 161 11.15 25.99 -13.84
N ASP A 162 10.31 26.09 -12.79
CA ASP A 162 10.66 26.66 -11.49
C ASP A 162 10.91 25.56 -10.45
N GLN A 163 12.02 24.86 -10.60
CA GLN A 163 12.40 23.77 -9.71
C GLN A 163 12.63 24.23 -8.26
N ALA A 164 13.01 25.47 -8.05
CA ALA A 164 13.22 26.00 -6.69
C ALA A 164 11.91 26.04 -5.90
N LYS A 165 10.82 26.53 -6.51
CA LYS A 165 9.50 26.52 -5.87
C LYS A 165 8.92 25.14 -5.78
N ALA A 166 9.14 24.28 -6.78
CA ALA A 166 8.74 22.88 -6.73
C ALA A 166 9.39 22.15 -5.55
N ALA A 167 10.71 22.32 -5.35
CA ALA A 167 11.43 21.76 -4.21
C ALA A 167 10.93 22.31 -2.87
N ALA A 168 10.60 23.57 -2.77
CA ALA A 168 10.04 24.17 -1.56
C ALA A 168 8.72 23.48 -1.16
N ASP A 169 7.81 23.24 -2.10
CA ASP A 169 6.55 22.55 -1.85
C ASP A 169 6.75 21.09 -1.46
N VAL A 170 7.62 20.37 -2.19
CA VAL A 170 7.99 19.00 -1.86
C VAL A 170 8.58 18.93 -0.45
N ASN A 171 9.48 19.86 -0.10
CA ASN A 171 10.12 19.89 1.22
C ASN A 171 9.16 20.25 2.35
N THR A 172 8.09 20.97 2.08
CA THR A 172 7.01 21.15 3.07
C THR A 172 6.38 19.82 3.45
N VAL A 173 6.16 18.92 2.49
CA VAL A 173 5.64 17.58 2.74
C VAL A 173 6.68 16.70 3.44
N ARG A 174 7.93 16.72 2.97
CA ARG A 174 9.03 15.91 3.47
C ARG A 174 9.42 16.24 4.91
N SER A 175 9.48 17.53 5.25
CA SER A 175 9.82 17.97 6.61
C SER A 175 8.85 17.47 7.67
N ARG A 176 7.55 17.40 7.35
CA ARG A 176 6.54 16.82 8.24
C ARG A 176 6.79 15.34 8.54
N ALA A 177 7.37 14.63 7.58
CA ALA A 177 7.70 13.21 7.68
C ALA A 177 9.12 12.95 8.23
N ASN A 178 9.83 13.99 8.65
CA ASN A 178 11.24 13.91 9.09
C ASN A 178 12.17 13.33 8.01
N ALA A 179 11.84 13.54 6.75
CA ALA A 179 12.63 13.11 5.60
C ALA A 179 13.60 14.22 5.18
N ASP A 180 14.76 13.82 4.65
CA ASP A 180 15.77 14.77 4.15
C ASP A 180 15.21 15.66 3.04
N PRO A 181 15.61 16.92 2.95
CA PRO A 181 15.12 17.84 1.94
C PRO A 181 15.62 17.45 0.54
N ALA A 182 14.72 17.50 -0.44
CA ALA A 182 15.03 17.37 -1.85
C ALA A 182 15.78 18.61 -2.36
N GLN A 183 16.78 18.41 -3.20
CA GLN A 183 17.47 19.52 -3.88
C GLN A 183 16.68 19.97 -5.12
N PRO A 184 16.64 21.26 -5.46
CA PRO A 184 15.90 21.74 -6.64
C PRO A 184 16.26 21.01 -7.93
N ALA A 185 17.52 20.65 -8.14
CA ALA A 185 17.98 19.95 -9.34
C ALA A 185 17.42 18.51 -9.46
N GLU A 186 17.00 17.91 -8.36
CA GLU A 186 16.45 16.54 -8.33
C GLU A 186 14.94 16.52 -8.63
N VAL A 187 14.24 17.65 -8.36
CA VAL A 187 12.78 17.70 -8.41
C VAL A 187 12.33 17.83 -9.86
N ASN A 188 11.89 16.71 -10.40
CA ASN A 188 11.25 16.56 -11.70
C ASN A 188 9.92 15.81 -11.53
N ILE A 189 9.23 15.55 -12.63
CA ILE A 189 7.92 14.85 -12.60
C ILE A 189 8.04 13.45 -11.97
N ASP A 190 9.08 12.70 -12.29
CA ASP A 190 9.26 11.36 -11.71
C ASP A 190 9.54 11.41 -10.20
N TYR A 191 10.31 12.42 -9.75
CA TYR A 191 10.52 12.66 -8.32
C TYR A 191 9.20 12.97 -7.59
N ILE A 192 8.38 13.85 -8.17
CA ILE A 192 7.06 14.21 -7.61
C ILE A 192 6.15 12.97 -7.55
N LEU A 193 6.15 12.13 -8.60
CA LEU A 193 5.38 10.89 -8.61
C LEU A 193 5.84 9.91 -7.52
N ASP A 194 7.15 9.83 -7.23
CA ASP A 194 7.66 9.02 -6.13
C ASP A 194 7.33 9.63 -4.77
N GLU A 195 7.38 10.97 -4.64
CA GLU A 195 6.97 11.64 -3.39
C GLU A 195 5.46 11.49 -3.14
N ARG A 196 4.61 11.58 -4.17
CA ARG A 196 3.19 11.25 -4.08
C ARG A 196 2.99 9.80 -3.64
N LEU A 197 3.80 8.88 -4.13
CA LEU A 197 3.71 7.47 -3.73
C LEU A 197 4.12 7.27 -2.26
N ARG A 198 5.14 7.98 -1.74
CA ARG A 198 5.50 7.96 -0.31
C ARG A 198 4.41 8.56 0.57
N GLU A 199 3.84 9.68 0.15
CA GLU A 199 2.92 10.47 0.97
C GLU A 199 1.46 10.02 0.86
N LEU A 200 1.01 9.60 -0.32
CA LEU A 200 -0.40 9.40 -0.64
C LEU A 200 -0.76 7.94 -0.96
N TYR A 201 0.14 6.96 -0.67
CA TYR A 201 -0.22 5.55 -0.86
C TYR A 201 -1.48 5.20 -0.05
N CYS A 202 -2.32 4.36 -0.62
CA CYS A 202 -3.64 4.00 -0.09
C CYS A 202 -4.66 5.17 0.03
N GLU A 203 -4.32 6.37 -0.40
CA GLU A 203 -5.24 7.53 -0.43
C GLU A 203 -5.46 8.02 -1.86
N GLU A 204 -4.39 8.12 -2.64
CA GLU A 204 -4.43 8.60 -4.01
C GLU A 204 -5.05 7.56 -4.96
N LEU A 205 -5.89 8.03 -5.88
CA LEU A 205 -6.28 7.26 -7.06
C LEU A 205 -5.11 7.25 -8.06
N ARG A 206 -4.10 6.45 -7.76
CA ARG A 206 -2.80 6.44 -8.46
C ARG A 206 -2.91 6.30 -9.97
N MET A 207 -3.79 5.42 -10.44
CA MET A 207 -4.01 5.21 -11.86
C MET A 207 -4.52 6.48 -12.55
N LEU A 208 -5.45 7.20 -11.91
CA LEU A 208 -5.95 8.47 -12.43
C LEU A 208 -4.84 9.53 -12.54
N THR A 209 -4.00 9.65 -11.50
CA THR A 209 -2.85 10.56 -11.53
C THR A 209 -1.90 10.25 -12.68
N LEU A 210 -1.55 8.97 -12.85
CA LEU A 210 -0.64 8.55 -13.90
C LEU A 210 -1.22 8.77 -15.31
N CYS A 211 -2.52 8.49 -15.53
CA CYS A 211 -3.21 8.79 -16.79
C CYS A 211 -3.19 10.30 -17.08
N ARG A 212 -3.60 11.13 -16.11
CA ARG A 212 -3.62 12.58 -16.24
C ARG A 212 -2.26 13.17 -16.64
N MET A 213 -1.18 12.55 -16.16
CA MET A 213 0.18 12.98 -16.46
C MET A 213 0.79 12.28 -17.69
N GLY A 214 0.06 11.39 -18.37
CA GLY A 214 0.57 10.60 -19.49
C GLY A 214 1.71 9.64 -19.09
N LYS A 215 1.72 9.18 -17.83
CA LYS A 215 2.79 8.38 -17.25
C LYS A 215 2.39 6.95 -16.91
N LEU A 216 1.15 6.54 -17.19
CA LEU A 216 0.67 5.22 -16.79
C LEU A 216 1.48 4.11 -17.47
N ALA A 217 1.59 4.15 -18.81
CA ALA A 217 2.30 3.13 -19.56
C ALA A 217 3.79 3.07 -19.18
N ASP A 218 4.48 4.21 -19.19
CA ASP A 218 5.89 4.32 -18.84
C ASP A 218 6.18 3.78 -17.43
N ARG A 219 5.44 4.23 -16.40
CA ARG A 219 5.66 3.81 -15.02
C ARG A 219 5.34 2.33 -14.78
N ASN A 220 4.31 1.80 -15.46
CA ASN A 220 4.01 0.37 -15.38
C ASN A 220 5.11 -0.48 -16.02
N ARG A 221 5.62 -0.12 -17.19
CA ARG A 221 6.74 -0.84 -17.82
C ARG A 221 7.97 -0.89 -16.95
N ARG A 222 8.26 0.22 -16.25
CA ARG A 222 9.45 0.31 -15.38
C ARG A 222 9.29 -0.43 -14.05
N TYR A 223 8.11 -0.42 -13.45
CA TYR A 223 7.96 -0.78 -12.05
C TYR A 223 6.94 -1.89 -11.77
N ASN A 224 6.15 -2.31 -12.74
CA ASN A 224 5.17 -3.38 -12.54
C ASN A 224 5.47 -4.57 -13.45
N PRO A 225 6.13 -5.62 -12.94
CA PRO A 225 6.52 -6.77 -13.76
C PRO A 225 5.33 -7.59 -14.27
N ARG A 226 4.13 -7.41 -13.70
CA ARG A 226 2.94 -8.16 -14.13
C ARG A 226 2.21 -7.52 -15.29
N THR A 227 2.03 -6.20 -15.24
CA THR A 227 1.30 -5.46 -16.28
C THR A 227 2.22 -4.75 -17.26
N GLY A 228 3.48 -4.54 -16.88
CA GLY A 228 4.45 -3.81 -17.71
C GLY A 228 4.75 -4.45 -19.06
N MET A 229 4.59 -5.79 -19.17
CA MET A 229 4.78 -6.50 -20.45
C MET A 229 3.61 -6.35 -21.44
N SER A 230 2.43 -6.02 -20.96
CA SER A 230 1.20 -5.97 -21.78
C SER A 230 0.63 -4.57 -21.93
N ILE A 231 1.19 -3.58 -21.24
CA ILE A 231 0.68 -2.21 -21.30
C ILE A 231 1.21 -1.48 -22.53
N GLU A 232 0.31 -0.86 -23.26
CA GLU A 232 0.60 -0.06 -24.45
C GLU A 232 0.39 1.44 -24.19
N ASP A 233 0.92 2.31 -25.05
CA ASP A 233 0.88 3.76 -24.81
C ASP A 233 -0.54 4.34 -24.85
N TYR A 234 -1.46 3.73 -25.60
CA TYR A 234 -2.84 4.16 -25.64
C TYR A 234 -3.56 3.99 -24.28
N HIS A 235 -3.09 3.09 -23.41
CA HIS A 235 -3.64 2.93 -22.07
C HIS A 235 -3.44 4.16 -21.15
N ASN A 236 -2.66 5.15 -21.57
CA ASN A 236 -2.64 6.45 -20.89
C ASN A 236 -3.99 7.19 -20.97
N LEU A 237 -4.82 6.82 -21.93
CA LEU A 237 -6.22 7.24 -22.01
C LEU A 237 -7.12 6.09 -21.57
N TRP A 238 -8.29 6.42 -21.05
CA TRP A 238 -9.31 5.43 -20.73
C TRP A 238 -10.28 5.27 -21.90
N PRO A 239 -10.86 4.06 -22.13
CA PRO A 239 -11.92 3.91 -23.10
C PRO A 239 -13.13 4.75 -22.67
N ILE A 240 -13.76 5.40 -23.64
CA ILE A 240 -15.08 6.01 -23.43
C ILE A 240 -16.08 4.86 -23.30
N PRO A 241 -16.89 4.79 -22.23
CA PRO A 241 -17.89 3.74 -22.09
C PRO A 241 -18.79 3.67 -23.32
N TYR A 242 -18.97 2.48 -23.86
CA TYR A 242 -19.76 2.30 -25.09
C TYR A 242 -21.19 2.83 -24.96
N SER A 243 -21.78 2.74 -23.77
CA SER A 243 -23.06 3.33 -23.44
C SER A 243 -23.13 4.84 -23.63
N GLU A 244 -22.02 5.56 -23.46
CA GLU A 244 -21.97 7.01 -23.68
C GLU A 244 -21.91 7.34 -25.18
N ILE A 245 -21.23 6.50 -25.95
CA ILE A 245 -21.18 6.62 -27.40
C ILE A 245 -22.57 6.39 -28.02
N GLU A 246 -23.22 5.28 -27.63
CA GLU A 246 -24.54 4.93 -28.17
C GLU A 246 -25.67 5.89 -27.79
N ARG A 247 -25.64 6.42 -26.57
CA ARG A 247 -26.69 7.34 -26.08
C ARG A 247 -26.59 8.74 -26.65
N ASN A 248 -25.46 9.08 -27.24
CA ASN A 248 -25.31 10.40 -27.86
C ASN A 248 -25.92 10.45 -29.23
N VAL A 249 -27.13 11.01 -29.30
CA VAL A 249 -27.93 11.12 -30.55
C VAL A 249 -27.64 12.41 -31.35
N TYR A 250 -26.86 13.34 -30.79
CA TYR A 250 -26.65 14.67 -31.41
C TYR A 250 -25.30 14.79 -32.14
N ALA A 251 -24.32 13.97 -31.75
CA ALA A 251 -23.01 13.97 -32.38
C ALA A 251 -22.37 12.59 -32.31
N THR A 252 -21.52 12.27 -33.27
CA THR A 252 -20.69 11.06 -33.19
C THR A 252 -19.57 11.28 -32.19
N ILE A 253 -19.47 10.42 -31.23
CA ILE A 253 -18.34 10.37 -30.30
C ILE A 253 -17.42 9.26 -30.80
N GLU A 254 -16.21 9.63 -31.18
CA GLU A 254 -15.18 8.66 -31.55
C GLU A 254 -14.52 8.10 -30.30
N GLN A 255 -14.23 6.81 -30.33
CA GLN A 255 -13.49 6.15 -29.25
C GLN A 255 -12.04 6.64 -29.20
N ASN A 256 -11.43 6.63 -28.01
CA ASN A 256 -10.01 6.88 -27.89
C ASN A 256 -9.19 5.86 -28.69
N PRO A 257 -8.06 6.28 -29.29
CA PRO A 257 -7.24 5.37 -30.10
C PRO A 257 -6.81 4.12 -29.34
N GLY A 258 -6.94 2.97 -29.97
CA GLY A 258 -6.54 1.67 -29.40
C GLY A 258 -7.66 0.86 -28.72
N TYR A 259 -8.89 1.43 -28.63
CA TYR A 259 -10.06 0.76 -28.04
C TYR A 259 -11.14 0.48 -29.06
#